data_affc56d086aeb5e0ecaa48457d754ca7
#
_entry.id   affc56d086aeb5e0ecaa48457d754ca7
#
_cell.length_a   1.000
_cell.length_b   1.000
_cell.length_c   1.000
_cell.angle_alpha   90.00
_cell.angle_beta   90.00
_cell.angle_gamma   90.00
#
_symmetry.space_group_name_H-M   'P 1'
#
loop_
_entity.id
_entity.type
_entity.pdbx_description
1 polymer ?
#
loop_
_entity_poly.entity_id
_entity_poly.type
_entity_poly.pdbx_seq_one_letter_code
_entity_poly.pdbx_strand_id
1 'polypeptide(L)'
;MDLNAAARRGGSWLAGDDTAERVATLASTTMAGTTFGPGLIPRSGLDQALATGIVAAANHGLVMTSQSACAALARRFARDDGTPSGRARANLAQAAVSAGMAAAGAAAERVLAPRPGEPVRRAMLRTAGQRGFRAGLAGAAVAAVAAADAAAGGRRPGLRLLAAAGGLLAGSVWPPAW
;
A
#
# COMPACT_ATOMS: atom_id res chain seq x y z
N MET A 1 29.00 2.31 16.91
CA MET A 1 27.80 1.90 16.13
C MET A 1 27.77 2.75 14.88
N ASP A 2 27.96 2.15 13.69
CA ASP A 2 28.14 2.90 12.44
C ASP A 2 26.75 3.32 11.90
N LEU A 3 26.41 4.59 12.14
CA LEU A 3 25.14 5.19 11.71
C LEU A 3 24.98 5.17 10.18
N ASN A 4 26.09 5.19 9.43
CA ASN A 4 26.06 5.10 7.97
C ASN A 4 25.72 3.68 7.49
N ALA A 5 26.12 2.64 8.25
CA ALA A 5 25.73 1.27 7.96
C ALA A 5 24.26 0.99 8.32
N ALA A 6 23.75 1.64 9.37
CA ALA A 6 22.33 1.58 9.74
C ALA A 6 21.46 2.33 8.72
N ALA A 7 21.88 3.51 8.27
CA ALA A 7 21.19 4.30 7.25
C ALA A 7 21.17 3.58 5.87
N ARG A 8 22.28 2.90 5.50
CA ARG A 8 22.32 2.08 4.27
C ARG A 8 21.42 0.85 4.38
N ARG A 9 21.37 0.19 5.53
CA ARG A 9 20.45 -0.94 5.77
C ARG A 9 18.99 -0.49 5.78
N GLY A 10 18.68 0.64 6.41
CA GLY A 10 17.35 1.26 6.33
C GLY A 10 16.96 1.70 4.92
N GLY A 11 17.91 2.25 4.16
CA GLY A 11 17.71 2.62 2.76
C GLY A 11 17.54 1.41 1.83
N SER A 12 18.23 0.30 2.07
CA SER A 12 18.06 -0.93 1.29
C SER A 12 16.73 -1.62 1.59
N TRP A 13 16.20 -1.46 2.81
CA TRP A 13 14.89 -1.98 3.19
C TRP A 13 13.74 -1.21 2.51
N LEU A 14 13.87 0.12 2.37
CA LEU A 14 12.96 0.95 1.56
C LEU A 14 13.18 0.77 0.05
N ALA A 15 14.36 0.29 -0.35
CA ALA A 15 14.75 0.02 -1.73
C ALA A 15 14.58 -1.44 -2.14
N GLY A 16 13.90 -2.27 -1.30
CA GLY A 16 13.56 -3.66 -1.64
C GLY A 16 13.06 -3.79 -3.07
N ASP A 17 13.45 -4.82 -3.78
CA ASP A 17 13.07 -5.03 -5.18
C ASP A 17 11.59 -5.44 -5.33
N ASP A 18 10.92 -5.74 -4.21
CA ASP A 18 9.52 -6.16 -4.18
C ASP A 18 8.57 -4.96 -3.98
N THR A 19 7.79 -4.67 -5.01
CA THR A 19 6.76 -3.63 -4.99
C THR A 19 5.70 -3.89 -3.92
N ALA A 20 5.38 -5.16 -3.63
CA ALA A 20 4.37 -5.53 -2.63
C ALA A 20 4.83 -5.15 -1.22
N GLU A 21 6.10 -5.41 -0.89
CA GLU A 21 6.69 -5.06 0.40
C GLU A 21 6.74 -3.54 0.62
N ARG A 22 7.11 -2.78 -0.42
CA ARG A 22 7.12 -1.31 -0.35
C ARG A 22 5.74 -0.74 -0.06
N VAL A 23 4.73 -1.21 -0.79
CA VAL A 23 3.34 -0.77 -0.60
C VAL A 23 2.84 -1.15 0.78
N ALA A 24 3.12 -2.38 1.24
CA ALA A 24 2.71 -2.85 2.56
C ALA A 24 3.35 -2.04 3.70
N THR A 25 4.64 -1.72 3.57
CA THR A 25 5.38 -0.90 4.55
C THR A 25 4.84 0.53 4.62
N LEU A 26 4.63 1.17 3.46
CA LEU A 26 4.05 2.51 3.39
C LEU A 26 2.64 2.55 3.97
N ALA A 27 1.79 1.59 3.63
CA ALA A 27 0.44 1.49 4.16
C ALA A 27 0.42 1.26 5.67
N SER A 28 1.35 0.46 6.20
CA SER A 28 1.43 0.17 7.65
C SER A 28 1.89 1.38 8.46
N THR A 29 2.86 2.14 7.94
CA THR A 29 3.33 3.38 8.59
C THR A 29 2.23 4.45 8.64
N THR A 30 1.44 4.60 7.58
CA THR A 30 0.31 5.54 7.58
C THR A 30 -0.78 5.12 8.56
N MET A 31 -1.08 3.81 8.63
CA MET A 31 -2.07 3.29 9.57
C MET A 31 -1.63 3.35 11.03
N ALA A 32 -0.33 3.20 11.31
CA ALA A 32 0.19 3.39 12.66
C ALA A 32 -0.14 4.79 13.22
N GLY A 33 -0.05 5.83 12.39
CA GLY A 33 -0.43 7.19 12.77
C GLY A 33 -1.89 7.33 13.20
N THR A 34 -2.81 6.58 12.61
CA THR A 34 -4.24 6.66 12.94
C THR A 34 -4.57 6.09 14.33
N THR A 35 -3.71 5.29 14.92
CA THR A 35 -3.92 4.71 16.26
C THR A 35 -3.67 5.71 17.38
N PHE A 36 -3.05 6.85 17.09
CA PHE A 36 -2.78 7.93 18.05
C PHE A 36 -3.92 8.97 18.16
N GLY A 37 -5.03 8.73 17.45
CA GLY A 37 -6.21 9.60 17.57
C GLY A 37 -6.77 9.60 19.00
N PRO A 38 -7.43 10.70 19.42
CA PRO A 38 -8.05 10.80 20.75
C PRO A 38 -9.07 9.70 20.91
N GLY A 39 -8.87 8.83 21.91
CA GLY A 39 -9.80 7.78 22.30
C GLY A 39 -10.66 8.18 23.48
N LEU A 40 -11.84 7.55 23.62
CA LEU A 40 -12.74 7.78 24.75
C LEU A 40 -12.18 7.30 26.10
N ILE A 41 -11.17 6.43 26.08
CA ILE A 41 -10.55 5.85 27.27
C ILE A 41 -9.07 6.16 27.25
N PRO A 42 -8.51 6.75 28.34
CA PRO A 42 -7.06 6.91 28.47
C PRO A 42 -6.36 5.54 28.37
N ARG A 43 -5.36 5.43 27.49
CA ARG A 43 -4.56 4.21 27.31
C ARG A 43 -3.20 4.38 27.96
N SER A 44 -2.69 3.33 28.57
CA SER A 44 -1.28 3.30 28.97
C SER A 44 -0.37 3.31 27.74
N GLY A 45 0.90 3.75 27.91
CA GLY A 45 1.87 3.70 26.80
C GLY A 45 2.07 2.28 26.25
N LEU A 46 1.97 1.25 27.10
CA LEU A 46 2.07 -0.14 26.69
C LEU A 46 0.85 -0.57 25.85
N ASP A 47 -0.37 -0.25 26.30
CA ASP A 47 -1.59 -0.58 25.55
C ASP A 47 -1.60 0.10 24.19
N GLN A 48 -1.13 1.37 24.14
CA GLN A 48 -1.01 2.10 22.89
C GLN A 48 0.02 1.44 21.96
N ALA A 49 1.17 1.06 22.47
CA ALA A 49 2.21 0.38 21.68
C ALA A 49 1.74 -0.97 21.12
N LEU A 50 1.05 -1.76 21.94
CA LEU A 50 0.47 -3.05 21.54
C LEU A 50 -0.60 -2.86 20.46
N ALA A 51 -1.54 -1.92 20.68
CA ALA A 51 -2.60 -1.65 19.72
C ALA A 51 -2.03 -1.18 18.38
N THR A 52 -1.05 -0.27 18.41
CA THR A 52 -0.37 0.22 17.19
C THR A 52 0.38 -0.90 16.49
N GLY A 53 1.12 -1.73 17.22
CA GLY A 53 1.86 -2.86 16.66
C GLY A 53 0.95 -3.89 15.99
N ILE A 54 -0.16 -4.27 16.64
CA ILE A 54 -1.13 -5.21 16.10
C ILE A 54 -1.78 -4.64 14.82
N VAL A 55 -2.23 -3.39 14.84
CA VAL A 55 -2.86 -2.74 13.68
C VAL A 55 -1.87 -2.63 12.52
N ALA A 56 -0.64 -2.21 12.78
CA ALA A 56 0.40 -2.10 11.75
C ALA A 56 0.74 -3.47 11.15
N ALA A 57 0.94 -4.51 11.97
CA ALA A 57 1.25 -5.86 11.51
C ALA A 57 0.10 -6.47 10.69
N ALA A 58 -1.14 -6.35 11.17
CA ALA A 58 -2.32 -6.85 10.47
C ALA A 58 -2.52 -6.14 9.11
N ASN A 59 -2.34 -4.82 9.08
CA ASN A 59 -2.46 -4.06 7.84
C ASN A 59 -1.32 -4.40 6.86
N HIS A 60 -0.09 -4.55 7.35
CA HIS A 60 1.06 -4.98 6.55
C HIS A 60 0.79 -6.33 5.89
N GLY A 61 0.38 -7.34 6.66
CA GLY A 61 0.07 -8.67 6.13
C GLY A 61 -1.05 -8.64 5.08
N LEU A 62 -2.10 -7.88 5.32
CA LEU A 62 -3.22 -7.76 4.38
C LEU A 62 -2.80 -7.09 3.07
N VAL A 63 -2.06 -5.97 3.15
CA VAL A 63 -1.60 -5.25 1.96
C VAL A 63 -0.56 -6.07 1.21
N MET A 64 0.39 -6.69 1.91
CA MET A 64 1.39 -7.58 1.32
C MET A 64 0.74 -8.72 0.52
N THR A 65 -0.25 -9.39 1.11
CA THR A 65 -0.98 -10.49 0.46
C THR A 65 -1.74 -9.99 -0.77
N SER A 66 -2.45 -8.87 -0.67
CA SER A 66 -3.22 -8.32 -1.78
C SER A 66 -2.31 -7.87 -2.94
N GLN A 67 -1.19 -7.23 -2.65
CA GLN A 67 -0.23 -6.79 -3.66
C GLN A 67 0.52 -7.97 -4.29
N SER A 68 0.84 -9.00 -3.53
CA SER A 68 1.41 -10.25 -4.06
C SER A 68 0.44 -10.96 -5.01
N ALA A 69 -0.86 -10.96 -4.68
CA ALA A 69 -1.89 -11.47 -5.58
C ALA A 69 -2.00 -10.64 -6.87
N CYS A 70 -1.96 -9.30 -6.77
CA CYS A 70 -1.91 -8.42 -7.95
C CYS A 70 -0.68 -8.69 -8.81
N ALA A 71 0.50 -8.84 -8.20
CA ALA A 71 1.73 -9.18 -8.91
C ALA A 71 1.65 -10.56 -9.59
N ALA A 72 1.08 -11.56 -8.90
CA ALA A 72 0.88 -12.89 -9.46
C ALA A 72 -0.06 -12.86 -10.67
N LEU A 73 -1.13 -12.07 -10.61
CA LEU A 73 -2.06 -11.88 -11.73
C LEU A 73 -1.38 -11.10 -12.87
N ALA A 74 -0.64 -10.05 -12.58
CA ALA A 74 0.07 -9.23 -13.56
C ALA A 74 1.09 -10.06 -14.37
N ARG A 75 1.77 -11.04 -13.74
CA ARG A 75 2.71 -11.95 -14.41
C ARG A 75 2.05 -12.83 -15.48
N ARG A 76 0.72 -12.96 -15.50
CA ARG A 76 0.00 -13.65 -16.57
C ARG A 76 -0.08 -12.81 -17.85
N PHE A 77 -0.01 -11.48 -17.72
CA PHE A 77 -0.11 -10.55 -18.85
C PHE A 77 1.25 -10.06 -19.34
N ALA A 78 2.22 -9.91 -18.42
CA ALA A 78 3.57 -9.48 -18.75
C ALA A 78 4.57 -10.13 -17.81
N ARG A 79 5.62 -10.73 -18.38
CA ARG A 79 6.74 -11.33 -17.63
C ARG A 79 7.92 -10.39 -17.67
N ASP A 80 8.69 -10.35 -16.58
CA ASP A 80 10.00 -9.72 -16.55
C ASP A 80 11.00 -10.68 -17.24
N ASP A 81 11.60 -10.24 -18.32
CA ASP A 81 12.63 -10.94 -19.07
C ASP A 81 14.06 -10.47 -18.69
N GLY A 82 14.17 -9.71 -17.59
CA GLY A 82 15.43 -9.14 -17.10
C GLY A 82 15.88 -7.89 -17.87
N THR A 83 15.23 -7.54 -18.97
CA THR A 83 15.54 -6.31 -19.70
C THR A 83 14.86 -5.09 -19.05
N PRO A 84 15.39 -3.86 -19.23
CA PRO A 84 14.72 -2.65 -18.75
C PRO A 84 13.29 -2.52 -19.30
N SER A 85 13.07 -2.85 -20.57
CA SER A 85 11.74 -2.83 -21.20
C SER A 85 10.81 -3.92 -20.68
N GLY A 86 11.31 -5.12 -20.39
CA GLY A 86 10.56 -6.20 -19.78
C GLY A 86 10.11 -5.85 -18.38
N ARG A 87 11.01 -5.31 -17.56
CA ARG A 87 10.68 -4.79 -16.22
C ARG A 87 9.65 -3.68 -16.26
N ALA A 88 9.78 -2.72 -17.17
CA ALA A 88 8.81 -1.65 -17.34
C ALA A 88 7.43 -2.21 -17.69
N ARG A 89 7.33 -3.17 -18.61
CA ARG A 89 6.06 -3.84 -18.98
C ARG A 89 5.45 -4.61 -17.81
N ALA A 90 6.25 -5.37 -17.07
CA ALA A 90 5.78 -6.12 -15.91
C ALA A 90 5.23 -5.18 -14.81
N ASN A 91 5.93 -4.08 -14.54
CA ASN A 91 5.48 -3.07 -13.58
C ASN A 91 4.21 -2.33 -14.06
N LEU A 92 4.08 -2.03 -15.35
CA LEU A 92 2.85 -1.45 -15.92
C LEU A 92 1.66 -2.42 -15.80
N ALA A 93 1.87 -3.72 -16.07
CA ALA A 93 0.83 -4.72 -15.87
C ALA A 93 0.40 -4.80 -14.39
N GLN A 94 1.34 -4.72 -13.45
CA GLN A 94 1.03 -4.68 -12.03
C GLN A 94 0.28 -3.39 -11.65
N ALA A 95 0.67 -2.24 -12.20
CA ALA A 95 -0.04 -0.98 -12.00
C ALA A 95 -1.49 -1.07 -12.48
N ALA A 96 -1.72 -1.66 -13.66
CA ALA A 96 -3.05 -1.84 -14.22
C ALA A 96 -3.93 -2.78 -13.36
N VAL A 97 -3.40 -3.91 -12.91
CA VAL A 97 -4.12 -4.83 -12.00
C VAL A 97 -4.44 -4.16 -10.67
N SER A 98 -3.50 -3.42 -10.08
CA SER A 98 -3.71 -2.67 -8.84
C SER A 98 -4.76 -1.56 -9.01
N ALA A 99 -4.76 -0.85 -10.15
CA ALA A 99 -5.80 0.12 -10.48
C ALA A 99 -7.18 -0.53 -10.64
N GLY A 100 -7.25 -1.73 -11.24
CA GLY A 100 -8.46 -2.54 -11.28
C GLY A 100 -9.00 -2.91 -9.90
N MET A 101 -8.11 -3.28 -8.97
CA MET A 101 -8.47 -3.53 -7.56
C MET A 101 -9.02 -2.25 -6.91
N ALA A 102 -8.41 -1.09 -7.15
CA ALA A 102 -8.90 0.19 -6.65
C ALA A 102 -10.28 0.51 -7.22
N ALA A 103 -10.50 0.34 -8.51
CA ALA A 103 -11.80 0.57 -9.14
C ALA A 103 -12.89 -0.35 -8.58
N ALA A 104 -12.59 -1.63 -8.38
CA ALA A 104 -13.51 -2.58 -7.75
C ALA A 104 -13.83 -2.19 -6.29
N GLY A 105 -12.82 -1.73 -5.53
CA GLY A 105 -12.99 -1.23 -4.17
C GLY A 105 -13.90 0.00 -4.11
N ALA A 106 -13.68 0.97 -5.00
CA ALA A 106 -14.52 2.18 -5.12
C ALA A 106 -15.97 1.84 -5.53
N ALA A 107 -16.15 0.88 -6.44
CA ALA A 107 -17.47 0.40 -6.82
C ALA A 107 -18.20 -0.26 -5.64
N ALA A 108 -17.48 -1.11 -4.87
CA ALA A 108 -18.02 -1.74 -3.68
C ALA A 108 -18.46 -0.71 -2.63
N GLU A 109 -17.68 0.34 -2.41
CA GLU A 109 -18.05 1.45 -1.50
C GLU A 109 -19.36 2.12 -1.92
N ARG A 110 -19.52 2.43 -3.19
CA ARG A 110 -20.72 3.08 -3.73
C ARG A 110 -21.95 2.18 -3.61
N VAL A 111 -21.83 0.91 -4.00
CA VAL A 111 -22.92 -0.07 -3.98
C VAL A 111 -23.33 -0.45 -2.55
N LEU A 112 -22.35 -0.51 -1.65
CA LEU A 112 -22.51 -0.91 -0.26
C LEU A 112 -22.60 0.31 0.69
N ALA A 113 -23.13 1.45 0.23
CA ALA A 113 -23.31 2.63 1.07
C ALA A 113 -23.97 2.29 2.42
N PRO A 114 -23.58 2.95 3.53
CA PRO A 114 -24.09 2.66 4.87
C PRO A 114 -25.62 2.77 4.91
N ARG A 115 -26.26 1.84 5.66
CA ARG A 115 -27.71 1.84 5.88
C ARG A 115 -28.00 1.56 7.34
N PRO A 116 -28.99 2.21 7.96
CA PRO A 116 -29.44 1.85 9.31
C PRO A 116 -29.84 0.36 9.37
N GLY A 117 -29.37 -0.35 10.38
CA GLY A 117 -29.68 -1.78 10.57
C GLY A 117 -29.03 -2.73 9.57
N GLU A 118 -27.96 -2.30 8.87
CA GLU A 118 -27.28 -3.17 7.91
C GLU A 118 -26.68 -4.42 8.59
N PRO A 119 -26.70 -5.59 7.93
CA PRO A 119 -26.06 -6.79 8.44
C PRO A 119 -24.53 -6.65 8.46
N VAL A 120 -23.87 -7.25 9.46
CA VAL A 120 -22.41 -7.20 9.66
C VAL A 120 -21.62 -7.58 8.40
N ARG A 121 -22.08 -8.61 7.67
CA ARG A 121 -21.44 -9.03 6.40
C ARG A 121 -21.35 -7.91 5.38
N ARG A 122 -22.36 -7.04 5.30
CA ARG A 122 -22.38 -5.91 4.35
C ARG A 122 -21.38 -4.84 4.78
N ALA A 123 -21.33 -4.52 6.07
CA ALA A 123 -20.33 -3.61 6.63
C ALA A 123 -18.91 -4.13 6.42
N MET A 124 -18.69 -5.45 6.63
CA MET A 124 -17.38 -6.07 6.38
C MET A 124 -16.97 -5.98 4.89
N LEU A 125 -17.87 -6.26 3.96
CA LEU A 125 -17.61 -6.15 2.52
C LEU A 125 -17.28 -4.71 2.11
N ARG A 126 -18.00 -3.73 2.66
CA ARG A 126 -17.68 -2.30 2.43
C ARG A 126 -16.30 -1.95 2.96
N THR A 127 -15.96 -2.36 4.18
CA THR A 127 -14.64 -2.13 4.76
C THR A 127 -13.53 -2.80 3.94
N ALA A 128 -13.76 -4.01 3.45
CA ALA A 128 -12.84 -4.68 2.54
C ALA A 128 -12.68 -3.90 1.22
N GLY A 129 -13.78 -3.38 0.67
CA GLY A 129 -13.76 -2.50 -0.51
C GLY A 129 -12.92 -1.25 -0.30
N GLN A 130 -13.09 -0.55 0.83
CA GLN A 130 -12.30 0.63 1.19
C GLN A 130 -10.79 0.31 1.29
N ARG A 131 -10.46 -0.80 1.93
CA ARG A 131 -9.06 -1.25 2.03
C ARG A 131 -8.49 -1.62 0.66
N GLY A 132 -9.27 -2.34 -0.16
CA GLY A 132 -8.91 -2.67 -1.54
C GLY A 132 -8.68 -1.44 -2.40
N PHE A 133 -9.54 -0.42 -2.28
CA PHE A 133 -9.38 0.86 -2.94
C PHE A 133 -8.04 1.53 -2.60
N ARG A 134 -7.75 1.70 -1.31
CA ARG A 134 -6.51 2.35 -0.85
C ARG A 134 -5.26 1.57 -1.22
N ALA A 135 -5.25 0.26 -0.97
CA ALA A 135 -4.15 -0.62 -1.33
C ALA A 135 -3.92 -0.66 -2.85
N GLY A 136 -5.01 -0.65 -3.64
CA GLY A 136 -4.96 -0.61 -5.09
C GLY A 136 -4.37 0.68 -5.63
N LEU A 137 -4.78 1.84 -5.09
CA LEU A 137 -4.20 3.13 -5.48
C LEU A 137 -2.71 3.20 -5.15
N ALA A 138 -2.32 2.83 -3.93
CA ALA A 138 -0.93 2.82 -3.51
C ALA A 138 -0.09 1.87 -4.39
N GLY A 139 -0.60 0.66 -4.65
CA GLY A 139 0.05 -0.32 -5.53
C GLY A 139 0.21 0.18 -6.96
N ALA A 140 -0.84 0.79 -7.53
CA ALA A 140 -0.79 1.35 -8.87
C ALA A 140 0.24 2.48 -8.98
N ALA A 141 0.28 3.39 -8.01
CA ALA A 141 1.25 4.50 -7.98
C ALA A 141 2.69 3.99 -7.88
N VAL A 142 2.97 3.08 -6.94
CA VAL A 142 4.33 2.54 -6.75
C VAL A 142 4.78 1.76 -7.98
N ALA A 143 3.92 0.91 -8.56
CA ALA A 143 4.24 0.13 -9.75
C ALA A 143 4.43 1.02 -11.00
N ALA A 144 3.63 2.10 -11.16
CA ALA A 144 3.79 3.05 -12.25
C ALA A 144 5.14 3.78 -12.18
N VAL A 145 5.56 4.20 -10.98
CA VAL A 145 6.87 4.82 -10.79
C VAL A 145 8.00 3.84 -11.02
N ALA A 146 7.85 2.58 -10.56
CA ALA A 146 8.82 1.53 -10.84
C ALA A 146 8.95 1.25 -12.35
N ALA A 147 7.84 1.32 -13.10
CA ALA A 147 7.83 1.21 -14.55
C ALA A 147 8.59 2.36 -15.22
N ALA A 148 8.34 3.60 -14.78
CA ALA A 148 9.02 4.79 -15.30
C ALA A 148 10.53 4.77 -15.01
N ASP A 149 10.94 4.34 -13.80
CA ASP A 149 12.35 4.18 -13.44
C ASP A 149 13.02 3.09 -14.28
N ALA A 150 12.36 1.95 -14.49
CA ALA A 150 12.87 0.88 -15.36
C ALA A 150 13.02 1.35 -16.82
N ALA A 151 12.04 2.08 -17.34
CA ALA A 151 12.10 2.66 -18.69
C ALA A 151 13.23 3.68 -18.83
N ALA A 152 13.55 4.44 -17.77
CA ALA A 152 14.66 5.39 -17.73
C ALA A 152 16.03 4.73 -17.48
N GLY A 153 16.11 3.40 -17.48
CA GLY A 153 17.33 2.64 -17.23
C GLY A 153 17.85 2.70 -15.80
N GLY A 154 16.96 2.92 -14.82
CA GLY A 154 17.28 2.90 -13.38
C GLY A 154 18.11 4.09 -12.90
N ARG A 155 18.21 5.16 -13.70
CA ARG A 155 19.11 6.31 -13.45
C ARG A 155 18.50 7.44 -12.63
N ARG A 156 17.26 7.31 -12.13
CA ARG A 156 16.54 8.39 -11.42
C ARG A 156 16.08 8.00 -10.03
N PRO A 157 16.99 7.94 -9.04
CA PRO A 157 16.61 7.58 -7.65
C PRO A 157 15.56 8.54 -7.03
N GLY A 158 15.47 9.78 -7.53
CA GLY A 158 14.47 10.76 -7.08
C GLY A 158 13.02 10.36 -7.38
N LEU A 159 12.76 9.61 -8.45
CA LEU A 159 11.41 9.09 -8.74
C LEU A 159 10.95 8.07 -7.70
N ARG A 160 11.87 7.29 -7.13
CA ARG A 160 11.57 6.33 -6.05
C ARG A 160 11.15 7.04 -4.76
N LEU A 161 11.78 8.18 -4.44
CA LEU A 161 11.41 9.01 -3.29
C LEU A 161 10.06 9.70 -3.48
N LEU A 162 9.76 10.17 -4.69
CA LEU A 162 8.45 10.76 -5.03
C LEU A 162 7.32 9.72 -4.94
N ALA A 163 7.57 8.47 -5.31
CA ALA A 163 6.60 7.39 -5.15
C ALA A 163 6.31 7.10 -3.67
N ALA A 164 7.35 7.07 -2.84
CA ALA A 164 7.21 6.90 -1.41
C ALA A 164 6.41 8.04 -0.78
N ALA A 165 6.72 9.29 -1.14
CA ALA A 165 6.01 10.49 -0.67
C ALA A 165 4.56 10.53 -1.16
N GLY A 166 4.31 10.21 -2.43
CA GLY A 166 2.96 10.16 -3.01
C GLY A 166 2.08 9.08 -2.38
N GLY A 167 2.64 7.91 -2.06
CA GLY A 167 1.94 6.85 -1.33
C GLY A 167 1.57 7.25 0.10
N LEU A 168 2.45 7.98 0.80
CA LEU A 168 2.19 8.54 2.13
C LEU A 168 1.07 9.59 2.09
N LEU A 169 1.09 10.49 1.10
CA LEU A 169 0.06 11.52 0.94
C LEU A 169 -1.30 10.92 0.56
N ALA A 170 -1.35 9.96 -0.34
CA ALA A 170 -2.60 9.28 -0.72
C ALA A 170 -3.26 8.53 0.47
N GLY A 171 -2.45 8.03 1.41
CA GLY A 171 -2.95 7.38 2.63
C GLY A 171 -3.42 8.35 3.72
N SER A 172 -2.90 9.60 3.73
CA SER A 172 -3.15 10.58 4.80
C SER A 172 -4.30 11.55 4.51
N VAL A 173 -4.75 11.69 3.26
CA VAL A 173 -5.68 12.76 2.80
C VAL A 173 -7.14 12.42 3.00
N TRP A 174 -7.52 11.28 3.60
CA TRP A 174 -8.93 11.01 3.83
C TRP A 174 -9.36 11.39 5.25
N PRO A 175 -10.20 12.43 5.39
CA PRO A 175 -10.80 12.70 6.69
C PRO A 175 -11.63 11.48 7.11
N PRO A 176 -11.64 11.12 8.41
CA PRO A 176 -12.55 10.12 8.91
C PRO A 176 -13.98 10.59 8.61
N ALA A 177 -14.70 9.81 7.80
CA ALA A 177 -16.14 10.01 7.65
C ALA A 177 -16.79 9.64 8.99
N TRP A 178 -17.18 10.63 9.73
CA TRP A 178 -18.06 10.53 10.91
C TRP A 178 -19.51 10.39 10.46
#